data_8ca2b0a56322f98e1f9645f5c791200f
#
_entry.id   8ca2b0a56322f98e1f9645f5c791200f
#
_cell.length_a   1.000
_cell.length_b   1.000
_cell.length_c   1.000
_cell.angle_alpha   90.00
_cell.angle_beta   90.00
_cell.angle_gamma   90.00
#
_symmetry.space_group_name_H-M   'P 1'
#
loop_
_entity.id
_entity.type
_entity.pdbx_description
1 polymer ?
#
loop_
_entity_poly.entity_id
_entity_poly.type
_entity_poly.pdbx_seq_one_letter_code
_entity_poly.pdbx_strand_id
1 'polypeptide(L)'
;MVRPASPKFFQRSEFIQLAGRLFLLLIFSSAYLYPFLRVLWRIGDEGSLVYGAQLVSEGVIPYRDFFEVMGPGSFYWLAMFFKIFGTKWIVSRLLLLFTVSFSTIIIYWMTRRLYAGAFDVLPALFFLMTGIPIWPGVSHHWDSIFFALLSFGTFLLWQDYRRRWLLLLAGVFSGLTSCFIQQKGALLVLGLILVIYLNGRRSGEDRSKMLTDAGLLLGGFLLVGGFVLILFYRAGGLPDLIYANLLWPLSNYKNVNIVPYGYGLQESFFPYYNLILENIFTHPIHQIISGIFLFPFVIILVLPALVFIMAILFCLDSTKRSLIFNPLTIPYWVMALAFWISEMHRKDIPHIIWGSPLFLVIFYFIWNVSFKKSRMIRLLGMSLLMISLTLFGAFNRLIASSADYKIVTRRGTVHTHGNDNALIFLHDQVKAGEYVFIYPYYPMYYFLAGIRNPTEYTILVYNYNTEAQFHKAIMDLELKNVRYILSDTLVTGQNLNTWFPQYKHPSSNDLEIEQYIEGHYKFREIRNGFKIMQRREE
;
A
#
# COMPACT_ATOMS: atom_id res chain seq x y z
N MET A 1 -32.93 22.25 -14.13
CA MET A 1 -32.33 22.66 -12.84
C MET A 1 -32.54 21.54 -11.84
N VAL A 2 -31.49 20.74 -11.57
CA VAL A 2 -31.52 19.78 -10.46
C VAL A 2 -31.16 20.60 -9.23
N ARG A 3 -32.16 20.84 -8.38
CA ARG A 3 -31.92 21.45 -7.07
C ARG A 3 -30.88 20.58 -6.34
N PRO A 4 -29.86 21.14 -5.67
CA PRO A 4 -29.05 20.37 -4.74
C PRO A 4 -30.03 19.77 -3.74
N ALA A 5 -30.03 18.45 -3.61
CA ALA A 5 -30.84 17.77 -2.63
C ALA A 5 -30.51 18.40 -1.28
N SER A 6 -31.52 19.04 -0.65
CA SER A 6 -31.44 19.40 0.76
C SER A 6 -30.91 18.16 1.51
N PRO A 7 -30.07 18.31 2.56
CA PRO A 7 -29.62 17.20 3.35
C PRO A 7 -30.84 16.40 3.77
N LYS A 8 -31.10 15.30 3.04
CA LYS A 8 -32.13 14.35 3.47
C LYS A 8 -31.58 13.80 4.78
N PHE A 9 -32.09 14.26 5.89
CA PHE A 9 -32.00 13.53 7.13
C PHE A 9 -32.40 12.10 6.76
N PHE A 10 -31.47 11.17 6.82
CA PHE A 10 -31.78 9.75 6.67
C PHE A 10 -32.94 9.47 7.59
N GLN A 11 -34.05 8.94 7.05
CA GLN A 11 -35.08 8.41 7.91
C GLN A 11 -34.41 7.43 8.86
N ARG A 12 -34.80 7.39 10.11
CA ARG A 12 -34.20 6.53 11.15
C ARG A 12 -34.00 5.08 10.67
N SER A 13 -34.92 4.59 9.84
CA SER A 13 -34.83 3.27 9.19
C SER A 13 -33.69 3.15 8.17
N GLU A 14 -33.46 4.17 7.35
CA GLU A 14 -32.37 4.19 6.36
C GLU A 14 -31.00 4.26 7.03
N PHE A 15 -30.91 5.04 8.13
CA PHE A 15 -29.67 5.10 8.92
C PHE A 15 -29.37 3.75 9.58
N ILE A 16 -30.34 3.08 10.18
CA ILE A 16 -30.17 1.75 10.80
C ILE A 16 -29.75 0.72 9.73
N GLN A 17 -30.38 0.74 8.55
CA GLN A 17 -30.03 -0.16 7.46
C GLN A 17 -28.59 0.07 6.96
N LEU A 18 -28.17 1.33 6.81
CA LEU A 18 -26.79 1.65 6.41
C LEU A 18 -25.80 1.19 7.49
N ALA A 19 -26.04 1.51 8.74
CA ALA A 19 -25.20 1.08 9.86
C ALA A 19 -25.07 -0.45 9.93
N GLY A 20 -26.19 -1.18 9.75
CA GLY A 20 -26.17 -2.64 9.68
C GLY A 20 -25.33 -3.18 8.52
N ARG A 21 -25.42 -2.59 7.33
CA ARG A 21 -24.58 -2.99 6.17
C ARG A 21 -23.12 -2.69 6.39
N LEU A 22 -22.76 -1.55 6.96
CA LEU A 22 -21.37 -1.20 7.30
C LEU A 22 -20.80 -2.18 8.33
N PHE A 23 -21.60 -2.55 9.33
CA PHE A 23 -21.21 -3.54 10.34
C PHE A 23 -21.00 -4.94 9.73
N LEU A 24 -21.91 -5.39 8.86
CA LEU A 24 -21.76 -6.66 8.15
C LEU A 24 -20.52 -6.66 7.25
N LEU A 25 -20.23 -5.54 6.58
CA LEU A 25 -19.04 -5.40 5.76
C LEU A 25 -17.77 -5.41 6.61
N LEU A 26 -17.78 -4.83 7.80
CA LEU A 26 -16.68 -4.91 8.76
C LEU A 26 -16.40 -6.36 9.19
N ILE A 27 -17.46 -7.10 9.55
CA ILE A 27 -17.35 -8.52 9.91
C ILE A 27 -16.80 -9.32 8.73
N PHE A 28 -17.35 -9.13 7.53
CA PHE A 28 -16.90 -9.81 6.33
C PHE A 28 -15.41 -9.53 6.04
N SER A 29 -15.02 -8.24 6.05
CA SER A 29 -13.63 -7.83 5.81
C SER A 29 -12.69 -8.46 6.84
N SER A 30 -13.06 -8.44 8.11
CA SER A 30 -12.27 -9.03 9.19
C SER A 30 -12.13 -10.55 9.03
N ALA A 31 -13.21 -11.24 8.71
CA ALA A 31 -13.22 -12.69 8.49
C ALA A 31 -12.42 -13.08 7.23
N TYR A 32 -12.49 -12.26 6.15
CA TYR A 32 -11.73 -12.46 4.94
C TYR A 32 -10.23 -12.28 5.18
N LEU A 33 -9.84 -11.22 5.89
CA LEU A 33 -8.45 -10.88 6.18
C LEU A 33 -7.76 -11.86 7.14
N TYR A 34 -8.51 -12.45 8.07
CA TYR A 34 -7.94 -13.25 9.18
C TYR A 34 -6.88 -14.30 8.77
N PRO A 35 -7.06 -15.12 7.72
CA PRO A 35 -6.01 -16.06 7.31
C PRO A 35 -4.72 -15.38 6.89
N PHE A 36 -4.81 -14.28 6.13
CA PHE A 36 -3.65 -13.52 5.63
C PHE A 36 -2.84 -12.89 6.77
N LEU A 37 -3.52 -12.45 7.83
CA LEU A 37 -2.86 -11.79 8.97
C LEU A 37 -1.96 -12.72 9.79
N ARG A 38 -2.19 -14.03 9.74
CA ARG A 38 -1.39 -15.00 10.49
C ARG A 38 -0.09 -15.36 9.79
N VAL A 39 -0.06 -15.23 8.48
CA VAL A 39 1.04 -15.71 7.64
C VAL A 39 2.19 -14.71 7.61
N LEU A 40 3.40 -15.22 7.79
CA LEU A 40 4.62 -14.50 7.50
C LEU A 40 4.88 -14.55 5.99
N TRP A 41 4.57 -13.46 5.33
CA TRP A 41 4.84 -13.29 3.91
C TRP A 41 6.27 -12.76 3.72
N ARG A 42 6.95 -13.21 2.66
CA ARG A 42 8.32 -12.79 2.38
C ARG A 42 8.31 -11.43 1.64
N ILE A 43 8.00 -10.36 2.36
CA ILE A 43 7.92 -8.99 1.87
C ILE A 43 8.98 -8.15 2.58
N GLY A 44 9.99 -7.66 1.83
CA GLY A 44 11.09 -6.86 2.38
C GLY A 44 10.60 -5.54 2.98
N ASP A 45 9.79 -4.78 2.22
CA ASP A 45 9.26 -3.47 2.64
C ASP A 45 8.44 -3.54 3.93
N GLU A 46 7.70 -4.64 4.14
CA GLU A 46 7.00 -4.83 5.40
C GLU A 46 7.98 -4.95 6.57
N GLY A 47 9.08 -5.67 6.35
CA GLY A 47 10.14 -5.81 7.34
C GLY A 47 10.78 -4.48 7.71
N SER A 48 11.11 -3.65 6.72
CA SER A 48 11.65 -2.30 6.92
C SER A 48 10.68 -1.44 7.76
N LEU A 49 9.39 -1.46 7.41
CA LEU A 49 8.38 -0.68 8.13
C LEU A 49 8.23 -1.16 9.58
N VAL A 50 8.10 -2.47 9.80
CA VAL A 50 7.87 -3.04 11.13
C VAL A 50 9.10 -2.88 12.04
N TYR A 51 10.30 -3.15 11.51
CA TYR A 51 11.54 -2.96 12.26
C TYR A 51 11.83 -1.47 12.51
N GLY A 52 11.66 -0.61 11.50
CA GLY A 52 11.78 0.84 11.67
C GLY A 52 10.80 1.41 12.71
N ALA A 53 9.54 0.93 12.71
CA ALA A 53 8.57 1.31 13.74
C ALA A 53 8.95 0.83 15.15
N GLN A 54 9.56 -0.36 15.26
CA GLN A 54 10.16 -0.80 16.54
C GLN A 54 11.24 0.16 16.99
N LEU A 55 12.21 0.50 16.13
CA LEU A 55 13.29 1.44 16.46
C LEU A 55 12.73 2.79 16.91
N VAL A 56 11.74 3.35 16.19
CA VAL A 56 11.06 4.60 16.58
C VAL A 56 10.36 4.46 17.93
N SER A 57 9.73 3.32 18.22
CA SER A 57 9.12 3.08 19.52
C SER A 57 10.14 3.03 20.67
N GLU A 58 11.39 2.73 20.35
CA GLU A 58 12.55 2.74 21.29
C GLU A 58 13.23 4.12 21.37
N GLY A 59 12.79 5.12 20.59
CA GLY A 59 13.31 6.50 20.61
C GLY A 59 14.33 6.82 19.53
N VAL A 60 14.58 5.89 18.60
CA VAL A 60 15.48 6.10 17.44
C VAL A 60 14.80 7.01 16.42
N ILE A 61 15.54 7.95 15.84
CA ILE A 61 15.02 8.94 14.91
C ILE A 61 15.21 8.45 13.46
N PRO A 62 14.13 8.29 12.69
CA PRO A 62 14.23 7.89 11.26
C PRO A 62 15.12 8.85 10.48
N TYR A 63 15.78 8.33 9.47
CA TYR A 63 16.68 9.00 8.53
C TYR A 63 18.00 9.44 9.14
N ARG A 64 18.01 9.91 10.40
CA ARG A 64 19.22 10.29 11.13
C ARG A 64 19.97 9.07 11.67
N ASP A 65 19.25 8.14 12.30
CA ASP A 65 19.84 7.00 13.00
C ASP A 65 19.70 5.70 12.20
N PHE A 66 18.78 5.65 11.25
CA PHE A 66 18.66 4.60 10.23
C PHE A 66 18.12 5.18 8.93
N PHE A 67 18.64 4.69 7.80
CA PHE A 67 18.26 5.18 6.47
C PHE A 67 17.06 4.44 5.92
N GLU A 68 16.06 5.19 5.49
CA GLU A 68 14.89 4.70 4.75
C GLU A 68 14.29 5.81 3.89
N VAL A 69 13.60 5.42 2.81
CA VAL A 69 12.97 6.36 1.88
C VAL A 69 11.46 6.50 2.08
N MET A 70 10.86 5.60 2.86
CA MET A 70 9.45 5.67 3.21
C MET A 70 9.17 6.92 4.05
N GLY A 71 8.01 7.54 3.85
CA GLY A 71 7.61 8.71 4.61
C GLY A 71 7.52 8.46 6.13
N PRO A 72 7.75 9.49 6.97
CA PRO A 72 7.85 9.34 8.43
C PRO A 72 6.58 8.80 9.07
N GLY A 73 5.42 9.05 8.48
CA GLY A 73 4.14 8.53 8.95
C GLY A 73 4.15 7.00 9.07
N SER A 74 4.84 6.32 8.16
CA SER A 74 4.94 4.86 8.15
C SER A 74 5.48 4.30 9.46
N PHE A 75 6.52 4.91 9.99
CA PHE A 75 7.16 4.46 11.23
C PHE A 75 6.43 4.94 12.48
N TYR A 76 6.09 6.24 12.55
CA TYR A 76 5.44 6.82 13.73
C TYR A 76 4.03 6.29 13.95
N TRP A 77 3.29 5.99 12.88
CA TRP A 77 1.94 5.43 12.97
C TRP A 77 1.94 4.05 13.65
N LEU A 78 2.75 3.11 13.16
CA LEU A 78 2.86 1.79 13.78
C LEU A 78 3.57 1.85 15.15
N ALA A 79 4.58 2.71 15.33
CA ALA A 79 5.27 2.90 16.60
C ALA A 79 4.34 3.37 17.71
N MET A 80 3.36 4.21 17.40
CA MET A 80 2.32 4.61 18.35
C MET A 80 1.53 3.39 18.86
N PHE A 81 1.14 2.49 17.95
CA PHE A 81 0.46 1.24 18.37
C PHE A 81 1.39 0.32 19.15
N PHE A 82 2.67 0.24 18.80
CA PHE A 82 3.65 -0.53 19.58
C PHE A 82 3.82 0.01 20.99
N LYS A 83 3.81 1.33 21.18
CA LYS A 83 3.88 1.93 22.51
C LYS A 83 2.65 1.65 23.37
N ILE A 84 1.47 1.57 22.76
CA ILE A 84 0.21 1.34 23.48
C ILE A 84 -0.01 -0.15 23.76
N PHE A 85 0.21 -1.03 22.77
CA PHE A 85 -0.16 -2.44 22.84
C PHE A 85 1.05 -3.40 22.95
N GLY A 86 2.26 -2.85 22.98
CA GLY A 86 3.52 -3.58 23.01
C GLY A 86 4.04 -3.95 21.61
N THR A 87 5.36 -4.11 21.51
CA THR A 87 6.07 -4.39 20.26
C THR A 87 5.93 -5.89 19.91
N LYS A 88 4.78 -6.27 19.34
CA LYS A 88 4.41 -7.64 19.00
C LYS A 88 3.94 -7.72 17.55
N TRP A 89 4.20 -8.87 16.92
CA TRP A 89 3.74 -9.17 15.57
C TRP A 89 2.25 -8.91 15.36
N ILE A 90 1.41 -9.38 16.28
CA ILE A 90 -0.04 -9.23 16.17
C ILE A 90 -0.49 -7.75 16.11
N VAL A 91 0.24 -6.83 16.70
CA VAL A 91 -0.11 -5.40 16.69
C VAL A 91 -0.02 -4.83 15.27
N SER A 92 1.04 -5.16 14.51
CA SER A 92 1.13 -4.77 13.09
C SER A 92 -0.02 -5.36 12.27
N ARG A 93 -0.44 -6.57 12.57
CA ARG A 93 -1.56 -7.25 11.88
C ARG A 93 -2.91 -6.64 12.20
N LEU A 94 -3.13 -6.25 13.45
CA LEU A 94 -4.36 -5.54 13.83
C LEU A 94 -4.43 -4.14 13.20
N LEU A 95 -3.28 -3.47 13.03
CA LEU A 95 -3.25 -2.20 12.28
C LEU A 95 -3.62 -2.40 10.81
N LEU A 96 -3.08 -3.44 10.14
CA LEU A 96 -3.46 -3.77 8.77
C LEU A 96 -4.97 -4.09 8.67
N LEU A 97 -5.49 -4.89 9.59
CA LEU A 97 -6.92 -5.19 9.68
C LEU A 97 -7.75 -3.92 9.78
N PHE A 98 -7.36 -3.01 10.65
CA PHE A 98 -8.04 -1.74 10.85
C PHE A 98 -8.00 -0.89 9.56
N THR A 99 -6.83 -0.59 9.02
CA THR A 99 -6.68 0.32 7.87
C THR A 99 -7.40 -0.20 6.62
N VAL A 100 -7.30 -1.50 6.32
CA VAL A 100 -7.93 -2.10 5.14
C VAL A 100 -9.45 -2.23 5.31
N SER A 101 -9.93 -2.69 6.47
CA SER A 101 -11.37 -2.84 6.69
C SER A 101 -12.08 -1.49 6.68
N PHE A 102 -11.52 -0.47 7.31
CA PHE A 102 -12.14 0.86 7.29
C PHE A 102 -12.04 1.52 5.91
N SER A 103 -10.94 1.32 5.16
CA SER A 103 -10.87 1.76 3.75
C SER A 103 -11.99 1.12 2.91
N THR A 104 -12.23 -0.18 3.08
CA THR A 104 -13.31 -0.92 2.41
C THR A 104 -14.68 -0.32 2.73
N ILE A 105 -14.92 0.01 4.00
CA ILE A 105 -16.18 0.65 4.47
C ILE A 105 -16.35 2.03 3.84
N ILE A 106 -15.28 2.84 3.80
CA ILE A 106 -15.34 4.20 3.24
C ILE A 106 -15.60 4.13 1.73
N ILE A 107 -14.95 3.22 1.00
CA ILE A 107 -15.21 3.01 -0.44
C ILE A 107 -16.68 2.62 -0.67
N TYR A 108 -17.23 1.72 0.14
CA TYR A 108 -18.66 1.35 0.06
C TYR A 108 -19.58 2.54 0.31
N TRP A 109 -19.32 3.34 1.35
CA TRP A 109 -20.09 4.55 1.64
C TRP A 109 -20.04 5.56 0.48
N MET A 110 -18.85 5.79 -0.10
CA MET A 110 -18.65 6.65 -1.26
C MET A 110 -19.41 6.14 -2.49
N THR A 111 -19.39 4.82 -2.71
CA THR A 111 -20.14 4.20 -3.81
C THR A 111 -21.64 4.46 -3.66
N ARG A 112 -22.19 4.22 -2.49
CA ARG A 112 -23.63 4.45 -2.23
C ARG A 112 -24.02 5.92 -2.33
N ARG A 113 -23.14 6.81 -1.88
CA ARG A 113 -23.37 8.26 -2.00
C ARG A 113 -23.44 8.70 -3.46
N LEU A 114 -22.62 8.11 -4.32
CA LEU A 114 -22.61 8.41 -5.75
C LEU A 114 -23.77 7.72 -6.48
N TYR A 115 -23.96 6.43 -6.24
CA TYR A 115 -25.03 5.63 -6.83
C TYR A 115 -25.37 4.41 -5.96
N ALA A 116 -26.50 4.46 -5.29
CA ALA A 116 -27.04 3.31 -4.54
C ALA A 116 -27.80 2.36 -5.49
N GLY A 117 -27.46 1.06 -5.44
CA GLY A 117 -28.09 0.05 -6.31
C GLY A 117 -27.75 -1.37 -5.91
N ALA A 118 -28.22 -2.34 -6.70
CA ALA A 118 -27.76 -3.71 -6.58
C ALA A 118 -26.25 -3.77 -6.84
N PHE A 119 -25.50 -4.55 -6.10
CA PHE A 119 -24.03 -4.65 -6.21
C PHE A 119 -23.24 -3.38 -5.83
N ASP A 120 -23.82 -2.43 -5.09
CA ASP A 120 -23.10 -1.23 -4.64
C ASP A 120 -21.92 -1.54 -3.68
N VAL A 121 -21.84 -2.75 -3.17
CA VAL A 121 -20.70 -3.25 -2.39
C VAL A 121 -19.52 -3.67 -3.29
N LEU A 122 -19.73 -3.88 -4.58
CA LEU A 122 -18.75 -4.45 -5.50
C LEU A 122 -17.42 -3.67 -5.55
N PRO A 123 -17.37 -2.33 -5.67
CA PRO A 123 -16.11 -1.59 -5.66
C PRO A 123 -15.29 -1.82 -4.39
N ALA A 124 -15.94 -1.89 -3.25
CA ALA A 124 -15.29 -2.14 -1.95
C ALA A 124 -14.74 -3.56 -1.84
N LEU A 125 -15.53 -4.56 -2.24
CA LEU A 125 -15.07 -5.95 -2.28
C LEU A 125 -13.97 -6.16 -3.32
N PHE A 126 -14.06 -5.48 -4.46
CA PHE A 126 -13.04 -5.54 -5.49
C PHE A 126 -11.68 -5.06 -4.96
N PHE A 127 -11.67 -3.89 -4.31
CA PHE A 127 -10.47 -3.35 -3.68
C PHE A 127 -9.89 -4.29 -2.61
N LEU A 128 -10.75 -4.81 -1.72
CA LEU A 128 -10.34 -5.74 -0.66
C LEU A 128 -9.76 -7.03 -1.21
N MET A 129 -10.50 -7.69 -2.11
CA MET A 129 -10.21 -9.05 -2.54
C MET A 129 -9.11 -9.13 -3.59
N THR A 130 -8.81 -8.05 -4.32
CA THR A 130 -7.65 -7.99 -5.23
C THR A 130 -6.41 -7.45 -4.53
N GLY A 131 -6.56 -6.53 -3.58
CA GLY A 131 -5.43 -5.85 -2.96
C GLY A 131 -4.70 -6.71 -1.93
N ILE A 132 -5.42 -7.35 -1.02
CA ILE A 132 -4.81 -8.13 0.06
C ILE A 132 -4.03 -9.35 -0.43
N PRO A 133 -4.50 -10.17 -1.38
CA PRO A 133 -3.68 -11.27 -1.87
C PRO A 133 -2.36 -10.84 -2.49
N ILE A 134 -2.30 -9.62 -3.03
CA ILE A 134 -1.09 -9.08 -3.66
C ILE A 134 -0.13 -8.50 -2.62
N TRP A 135 -0.67 -7.84 -1.60
CA TRP A 135 0.14 -7.25 -0.53
C TRP A 135 -0.49 -7.49 0.85
N PRO A 136 -0.32 -8.69 1.40
CA PRO A 136 -0.96 -9.10 2.65
C PRO A 136 -0.23 -8.63 3.91
N GLY A 137 0.68 -7.69 3.80
CA GLY A 137 1.44 -7.08 4.89
C GLY A 137 1.11 -5.61 5.14
N VAL A 138 1.54 -5.08 6.29
CA VAL A 138 1.47 -3.63 6.53
C VAL A 138 2.29 -2.88 5.48
N SER A 139 1.79 -1.73 5.07
CA SER A 139 2.43 -0.92 4.03
C SER A 139 2.01 0.53 4.16
N HIS A 140 2.96 1.43 3.89
CA HIS A 140 2.69 2.85 3.77
C HIS A 140 1.65 3.18 2.68
N HIS A 141 1.45 2.30 1.70
CA HIS A 141 0.39 2.44 0.70
C HIS A 141 -1.00 2.23 1.32
N TRP A 142 -1.20 1.18 2.13
CA TRP A 142 -2.48 0.95 2.82
C TRP A 142 -2.86 2.11 3.73
N ASP A 143 -1.89 2.58 4.53
CA ASP A 143 -2.10 3.70 5.43
C ASP A 143 -2.36 5.00 4.67
N SER A 144 -1.61 5.27 3.59
CA SER A 144 -1.84 6.45 2.74
C SER A 144 -3.23 6.45 2.09
N ILE A 145 -3.72 5.30 1.64
CA ILE A 145 -5.07 5.16 1.07
C ILE A 145 -6.13 5.42 2.13
N PHE A 146 -5.96 4.87 3.33
CA PHE A 146 -6.88 5.09 4.43
C PHE A 146 -7.04 6.58 4.75
N PHE A 147 -5.94 7.31 4.96
CA PHE A 147 -5.99 8.75 5.23
C PHE A 147 -6.48 9.57 4.01
N ALA A 148 -6.13 9.15 2.80
CA ALA A 148 -6.63 9.79 1.57
C ALA A 148 -8.14 9.64 1.42
N LEU A 149 -8.70 8.46 1.72
CA LEU A 149 -10.14 8.21 1.72
C LEU A 149 -10.83 9.00 2.83
N LEU A 150 -10.22 9.14 4.03
CA LEU A 150 -10.73 10.01 5.09
C LEU A 150 -10.75 11.48 4.65
N SER A 151 -9.69 11.96 4.01
CA SER A 151 -9.62 13.31 3.45
C SER A 151 -10.76 13.57 2.47
N PHE A 152 -10.89 12.70 1.48
CA PHE A 152 -11.93 12.84 0.46
C PHE A 152 -13.34 12.67 1.06
N GLY A 153 -13.54 11.71 1.96
CA GLY A 153 -14.81 11.50 2.66
C GLY A 153 -15.24 12.73 3.48
N THR A 154 -14.30 13.31 4.21
CA THR A 154 -14.52 14.53 4.99
C THR A 154 -14.86 15.73 4.09
N PHE A 155 -14.20 15.84 2.94
CA PHE A 155 -14.53 16.84 1.92
C PHE A 155 -15.95 16.65 1.36
N LEU A 156 -16.37 15.41 1.09
CA LEU A 156 -17.74 15.11 0.65
C LEU A 156 -18.77 15.49 1.72
N LEU A 157 -18.47 15.26 3.00
CA LEU A 157 -19.29 15.72 4.11
C LEU A 157 -19.36 17.25 4.17
N TRP A 158 -18.27 17.95 3.90
CA TRP A 158 -18.31 19.41 3.77
C TRP A 158 -19.24 19.86 2.65
N GLN A 159 -19.23 19.21 1.50
CA GLN A 159 -20.16 19.54 0.42
C GLN A 159 -21.63 19.41 0.85
N ASP A 160 -21.95 18.43 1.70
CA ASP A 160 -23.31 18.19 2.18
C ASP A 160 -23.72 19.15 3.31
N TYR A 161 -22.85 19.35 4.30
CA TYR A 161 -23.18 20.08 5.54
C TYR A 161 -22.66 21.51 5.57
N ARG A 162 -21.76 21.91 4.67
CA ARG A 162 -21.13 23.24 4.58
C ARG A 162 -20.47 23.72 5.88
N ARG A 163 -20.02 22.80 6.75
CA ARG A 163 -19.30 23.10 7.99
C ARG A 163 -17.81 23.30 7.68
N ARG A 164 -17.28 24.51 7.85
CA ARG A 164 -15.91 24.89 7.49
C ARG A 164 -14.81 24.06 8.16
N TRP A 165 -15.03 23.61 9.41
CA TRP A 165 -14.06 22.76 10.09
C TRP A 165 -13.81 21.42 9.36
N LEU A 166 -14.75 20.95 8.56
CA LEU A 166 -14.56 19.75 7.72
C LEU A 166 -13.52 19.97 6.63
N LEU A 167 -13.36 21.21 6.10
CA LEU A 167 -12.30 21.54 5.17
C LEU A 167 -10.93 21.50 5.84
N LEU A 168 -10.82 22.09 7.03
CA LEU A 168 -9.59 22.02 7.81
C LEU A 168 -9.21 20.56 8.09
N LEU A 169 -10.18 19.73 8.50
CA LEU A 169 -9.97 18.31 8.78
C LEU A 169 -9.61 17.52 7.51
N ALA A 170 -10.24 17.81 6.36
CA ALA A 170 -9.86 17.22 5.08
C ALA A 170 -8.41 17.57 4.70
N GLY A 171 -8.00 18.81 4.96
CA GLY A 171 -6.61 19.25 4.81
C GLY A 171 -5.65 18.49 5.73
N VAL A 172 -6.01 18.32 7.01
CA VAL A 172 -5.23 17.52 7.98
C VAL A 172 -5.05 16.09 7.48
N PHE A 173 -6.11 15.43 7.02
CA PHE A 173 -6.00 14.07 6.47
C PHE A 173 -5.19 14.01 5.17
N SER A 174 -5.23 15.06 4.31
CA SER A 174 -4.32 15.16 3.16
C SER A 174 -2.85 15.30 3.61
N GLY A 175 -2.59 16.09 4.64
CA GLY A 175 -1.27 16.23 5.26
C GLY A 175 -0.75 14.91 5.85
N LEU A 176 -1.60 14.20 6.59
CA LEU A 176 -1.28 12.86 7.09
C LEU A 176 -1.01 11.88 5.95
N THR A 177 -1.76 11.93 4.85
CA THR A 177 -1.48 11.14 3.64
C THR A 177 -0.07 11.42 3.11
N SER A 178 0.36 12.69 3.08
CA SER A 178 1.73 13.08 2.68
C SER A 178 2.80 12.52 3.59
N CYS A 179 2.51 12.27 4.86
CA CYS A 179 3.47 11.65 5.77
C CYS A 179 3.78 10.19 5.40
N PHE A 180 2.95 9.52 4.60
CA PHE A 180 3.19 8.17 4.07
C PHE A 180 3.69 8.22 2.63
N ILE A 181 2.98 8.95 1.76
CA ILE A 181 3.32 9.15 0.34
C ILE A 181 3.14 10.63 0.01
N GLN A 182 4.24 11.36 -0.09
CA GLN A 182 4.27 12.82 -0.22
C GLN A 182 3.44 13.31 -1.41
N GLN A 183 3.68 12.72 -2.59
CA GLN A 183 2.97 13.11 -3.82
C GLN A 183 1.47 12.83 -3.76
N LYS A 184 1.03 11.78 -3.05
CA LYS A 184 -0.40 11.47 -2.92
C LYS A 184 -1.13 12.57 -2.12
N GLY A 185 -0.62 12.95 -0.96
CA GLY A 185 -1.24 14.00 -0.16
C GLY A 185 -1.20 15.37 -0.85
N ALA A 186 -0.11 15.70 -1.55
CA ALA A 186 -0.02 16.93 -2.34
C ALA A 186 -1.06 16.96 -3.50
N LEU A 187 -1.18 15.87 -4.26
CA LEU A 187 -2.18 15.77 -5.33
C LEU A 187 -3.61 15.81 -4.80
N LEU A 188 -3.85 15.24 -3.61
CA LEU A 188 -5.16 15.33 -2.96
C LEU A 188 -5.54 16.78 -2.65
N VAL A 189 -4.70 17.51 -1.93
CA VAL A 189 -5.03 18.90 -1.54
C VAL A 189 -5.21 19.78 -2.77
N LEU A 190 -4.34 19.66 -3.79
CA LEU A 190 -4.46 20.39 -5.04
C LEU A 190 -5.75 20.02 -5.79
N GLY A 191 -6.07 18.75 -5.87
CA GLY A 191 -7.31 18.28 -6.50
C GLY A 191 -8.57 18.76 -5.77
N LEU A 192 -8.58 18.75 -4.43
CA LEU A 192 -9.71 19.28 -3.66
C LEU A 192 -9.87 20.79 -3.83
N ILE A 193 -8.77 21.55 -3.90
CA ILE A 193 -8.80 23.00 -4.23
C ILE A 193 -9.38 23.20 -5.64
N LEU A 194 -8.96 22.40 -6.60
CA LEU A 194 -9.52 22.43 -7.97
C LEU A 194 -11.03 22.17 -7.95
N VAL A 195 -11.50 21.19 -7.16
CA VAL A 195 -12.94 20.91 -7.03
C VAL A 195 -13.70 22.09 -6.40
N ILE A 196 -13.15 22.74 -5.36
CA ILE A 196 -13.73 23.94 -4.76
C ILE A 196 -13.91 25.02 -5.86
N TYR A 197 -12.87 25.26 -6.64
CA TYR A 197 -12.90 26.24 -7.72
C TYR A 197 -13.92 25.89 -8.82
N LEU A 198 -13.89 24.66 -9.35
CA LEU A 198 -14.79 24.22 -10.42
C LEU A 198 -16.27 24.26 -10.02
N ASN A 199 -16.58 23.76 -8.83
CA ASN A 199 -17.95 23.72 -8.33
C ASN A 199 -18.43 25.13 -7.93
N GLY A 200 -17.56 25.94 -7.30
CA GLY A 200 -17.86 27.31 -6.92
C GLY A 200 -18.16 28.19 -8.14
N ARG A 201 -17.35 28.10 -9.21
CA ARG A 201 -17.60 28.81 -10.48
C ARG A 201 -18.93 28.42 -11.12
N ARG A 202 -19.26 27.15 -11.11
CA ARG A 202 -20.55 26.66 -11.66
C ARG A 202 -21.74 27.09 -10.84
N SER A 203 -21.58 27.23 -9.54
CA SER A 203 -22.65 27.67 -8.61
C SER A 203 -22.75 29.18 -8.47
N GLY A 204 -21.84 29.94 -9.13
CA GLY A 204 -21.78 31.41 -8.98
C GLY A 204 -21.33 31.85 -7.59
N GLU A 205 -20.56 31.03 -6.87
CA GLU A 205 -20.05 31.40 -5.54
C GLU A 205 -19.03 32.55 -5.66
N ASP A 206 -19.03 33.43 -4.64
CA ASP A 206 -18.08 34.53 -4.57
C ASP A 206 -16.62 34.02 -4.49
N ARG A 207 -15.73 34.72 -5.18
CA ARG A 207 -14.30 34.39 -5.22
C ARG A 207 -13.65 34.41 -3.84
N SER A 208 -14.02 35.36 -2.99
CA SER A 208 -13.51 35.47 -1.61
C SER A 208 -13.85 34.23 -0.79
N LYS A 209 -15.08 33.70 -0.93
CA LYS A 209 -15.52 32.46 -0.27
C LYS A 209 -14.72 31.26 -0.76
N MET A 210 -14.53 31.11 -2.09
CA MET A 210 -13.73 30.00 -2.65
C MET A 210 -12.28 30.04 -2.15
N LEU A 211 -11.67 31.24 -2.07
CA LEU A 211 -10.31 31.41 -1.53
C LEU A 211 -10.24 31.08 -0.04
N THR A 212 -11.25 31.48 0.75
CA THR A 212 -11.32 31.14 2.18
C THR A 212 -11.44 29.63 2.39
N ASP A 213 -12.29 28.97 1.63
CA ASP A 213 -12.52 27.53 1.73
C ASP A 213 -11.26 26.76 1.28
N ALA A 214 -10.59 27.18 0.21
CA ALA A 214 -9.29 26.63 -0.22
C ALA A 214 -8.17 26.88 0.81
N GLY A 215 -8.16 28.07 1.42
CA GLY A 215 -7.21 28.46 2.47
C GLY A 215 -7.33 27.60 3.72
N LEU A 216 -8.56 27.26 4.15
CA LEU A 216 -8.78 26.36 5.28
C LEU A 216 -8.27 24.94 4.98
N LEU A 217 -8.54 24.43 3.80
CA LEU A 217 -8.05 23.11 3.36
C LEU A 217 -6.52 23.09 3.35
N LEU A 218 -5.91 24.08 2.71
CA LEU A 218 -4.45 24.23 2.64
C LEU A 218 -3.83 24.41 4.03
N GLY A 219 -4.48 25.20 4.89
CA GLY A 219 -4.07 25.41 6.28
C GLY A 219 -3.99 24.10 7.08
N GLY A 220 -4.99 23.23 6.93
CA GLY A 220 -4.97 21.89 7.54
C GLY A 220 -3.81 21.02 7.04
N PHE A 221 -3.53 21.06 5.74
CA PHE A 221 -2.39 20.35 5.13
C PHE A 221 -1.04 20.86 5.65
N LEU A 222 -0.85 22.18 5.65
CA LEU A 222 0.38 22.82 6.10
C LEU A 222 0.62 22.67 7.61
N LEU A 223 -0.44 22.58 8.40
CA LEU A 223 -0.34 22.31 9.84
C LEU A 223 0.37 20.99 10.11
N VAL A 224 0.02 19.93 9.38
CA VAL A 224 0.67 18.61 9.53
C VAL A 224 2.11 18.67 9.02
N GLY A 225 2.34 19.25 7.84
CA GLY A 225 3.69 19.41 7.29
C GLY A 225 4.60 20.21 8.23
N GLY A 226 4.11 21.34 8.72
CA GLY A 226 4.83 22.18 9.68
C GLY A 226 5.16 21.45 11.00
N PHE A 227 4.19 20.67 11.51
CA PHE A 227 4.44 19.83 12.70
C PHE A 227 5.55 18.81 12.47
N VAL A 228 5.56 18.11 11.34
CA VAL A 228 6.63 17.14 10.99
C VAL A 228 7.98 17.83 10.89
N LEU A 229 8.06 18.98 10.18
CA LEU A 229 9.31 19.73 10.05
C LEU A 229 9.86 20.20 11.41
N ILE A 230 8.99 20.70 12.29
CA ILE A 230 9.38 21.12 13.66
C ILE A 230 9.85 19.92 14.47
N LEU A 231 9.17 18.79 14.38
CA LEU A 231 9.56 17.57 15.10
C LEU A 231 10.98 17.13 14.70
N PHE A 232 11.27 17.03 13.39
CA PHE A 232 12.59 16.63 12.90
C PHE A 232 13.66 17.69 13.16
N TYR A 233 13.33 18.97 13.07
CA TYR A 233 14.25 20.06 13.45
C TYR A 233 14.68 19.93 14.91
N ARG A 234 13.73 19.75 15.84
CA ARG A 234 14.03 19.56 17.27
C ARG A 234 14.81 18.27 17.56
N ALA A 235 14.58 17.23 16.78
CA ALA A 235 15.28 15.96 16.90
C ALA A 235 16.68 15.97 16.24
N GLY A 236 17.09 17.07 15.57
CA GLY A 236 18.37 17.18 14.85
C GLY A 236 18.43 16.33 13.58
N GLY A 237 17.30 15.85 13.05
CA GLY A 237 17.22 14.97 11.86
C GLY A 237 16.57 15.64 10.64
N LEU A 238 16.38 16.96 10.61
CA LEU A 238 15.74 17.65 9.50
C LEU A 238 16.53 17.56 8.18
N PRO A 239 17.86 17.72 8.15
CA PRO A 239 18.64 17.52 6.93
C PRO A 239 18.50 16.11 6.38
N ASP A 240 18.51 15.10 7.26
CA ASP A 240 18.39 13.68 6.89
C ASP A 240 17.00 13.34 6.35
N LEU A 241 15.95 13.91 6.94
CA LEU A 241 14.58 13.82 6.41
C LEU A 241 14.51 14.38 4.97
N ILE A 242 15.08 15.57 4.74
CA ILE A 242 15.08 16.21 3.42
C ILE A 242 15.89 15.36 2.43
N TYR A 243 17.05 14.88 2.84
CA TYR A 243 17.88 14.00 2.01
C TYR A 243 17.13 12.74 1.63
N ALA A 244 16.66 11.97 2.60
CA ALA A 244 16.06 10.66 2.37
C ALA A 244 14.70 10.70 1.63
N ASN A 245 13.88 11.72 1.89
CA ASN A 245 12.53 11.80 1.35
C ASN A 245 12.39 12.70 0.10
N LEU A 246 13.38 13.53 -0.20
CA LEU A 246 13.34 14.42 -1.37
C LEU A 246 14.55 14.23 -2.28
N LEU A 247 15.77 14.44 -1.77
CA LEU A 247 16.97 14.48 -2.62
C LEU A 247 17.36 13.09 -3.14
N TRP A 248 17.37 12.10 -2.26
CA TRP A 248 17.73 10.74 -2.63
C TRP A 248 16.76 10.12 -3.66
N PRO A 249 15.41 10.21 -3.51
CA PRO A 249 14.50 9.68 -4.52
C PRO A 249 14.63 10.35 -5.89
N LEU A 250 14.87 11.67 -5.92
CA LEU A 250 15.09 12.39 -7.18
C LEU A 250 16.33 11.92 -7.93
N SER A 251 17.37 11.52 -7.20
CA SER A 251 18.66 11.10 -7.79
C SER A 251 18.73 9.60 -8.08
N ASN A 252 18.23 8.75 -7.19
CA ASN A 252 18.55 7.32 -7.17
C ASN A 252 17.32 6.41 -7.42
N TYR A 253 16.11 6.82 -7.04
CA TYR A 253 14.93 5.95 -7.12
C TYR A 253 14.66 5.38 -8.51
N LYS A 254 14.84 6.19 -9.54
CA LYS A 254 14.63 5.79 -10.94
C LYS A 254 15.58 4.68 -11.43
N ASN A 255 16.74 4.51 -10.77
CA ASN A 255 17.76 3.59 -11.24
C ASN A 255 17.32 2.12 -11.18
N VAL A 256 16.44 1.78 -10.25
CA VAL A 256 15.96 0.40 -10.03
C VAL A 256 14.44 0.25 -10.05
N ASN A 257 13.67 1.33 -9.88
CA ASN A 257 12.23 1.27 -9.67
C ASN A 257 11.35 1.56 -10.90
N ILE A 258 11.93 1.82 -12.08
CA ILE A 258 11.15 1.99 -13.30
C ILE A 258 10.75 0.62 -13.83
N VAL A 259 9.44 0.35 -13.86
CA VAL A 259 8.89 -0.90 -14.35
C VAL A 259 7.84 -0.64 -15.44
N PRO A 260 7.63 -1.58 -16.39
CA PRO A 260 6.55 -1.50 -17.35
C PRO A 260 5.18 -1.48 -16.67
N TYR A 261 4.19 -0.94 -17.36
CA TYR A 261 2.81 -0.96 -16.86
C TYR A 261 2.29 -2.40 -16.75
N GLY A 262 1.73 -2.74 -15.59
CA GLY A 262 1.25 -4.10 -15.31
C GLY A 262 2.33 -5.09 -14.89
N TYR A 263 3.55 -4.63 -14.63
CA TYR A 263 4.63 -5.49 -14.17
C TYR A 263 4.25 -6.29 -12.91
N GLY A 264 4.77 -7.49 -12.81
CA GLY A 264 4.51 -8.39 -11.68
C GLY A 264 3.32 -9.33 -11.88
N LEU A 265 2.55 -9.18 -12.97
CA LEU A 265 1.48 -10.13 -13.28
C LEU A 265 2.03 -11.51 -13.67
N GLN A 266 3.16 -11.56 -14.38
CA GLN A 266 3.81 -12.81 -14.83
C GLN A 266 4.99 -13.22 -13.94
N GLU A 267 5.68 -12.26 -13.30
CA GLU A 267 7.03 -12.50 -12.81
C GLU A 267 7.12 -12.92 -11.34
N SER A 268 6.22 -12.50 -10.44
CA SER A 268 6.51 -12.77 -9.04
C SER A 268 5.40 -12.72 -8.02
N PHE A 269 4.32 -11.99 -8.29
CA PHE A 269 3.26 -11.87 -7.28
C PHE A 269 2.32 -13.07 -7.25
N PHE A 270 2.38 -13.93 -8.31
CA PHE A 270 1.53 -15.10 -8.43
C PHE A 270 2.30 -16.34 -8.92
N PRO A 271 3.18 -16.95 -8.11
CA PRO A 271 3.81 -18.21 -8.50
C PRO A 271 2.79 -19.29 -8.87
N TYR A 272 1.57 -19.20 -8.36
CA TYR A 272 0.46 -20.09 -8.73
C TYR A 272 -0.20 -19.75 -10.07
N TYR A 273 -0.06 -18.52 -10.56
CA TYR A 273 -0.56 -18.14 -11.89
C TYR A 273 0.24 -18.75 -13.02
N ASN A 274 1.54 -18.96 -12.84
CA ASN A 274 2.35 -19.69 -13.83
C ASN A 274 1.82 -21.10 -14.02
N LEU A 275 1.46 -21.80 -12.94
CA LEU A 275 0.80 -23.10 -13.00
C LEU A 275 -0.56 -23.05 -13.73
N ILE A 276 -1.34 -22.01 -13.51
CA ILE A 276 -2.63 -21.79 -14.16
C ILE A 276 -2.41 -21.40 -15.62
N LEU A 277 -1.46 -20.48 -15.92
CA LEU A 277 -1.16 -20.02 -17.28
C LEU A 277 -0.53 -21.13 -18.13
N GLU A 278 0.35 -21.94 -17.57
CA GLU A 278 0.92 -23.11 -18.27
C GLU A 278 -0.14 -24.13 -18.64
N ASN A 279 -1.17 -24.31 -17.80
CA ASN A 279 -2.28 -25.23 -18.08
C ASN A 279 -3.40 -24.62 -18.96
N ILE A 280 -3.45 -23.28 -19.12
CA ILE A 280 -4.45 -22.59 -19.96
C ILE A 280 -4.41 -23.09 -21.40
N PHE A 281 -3.22 -23.37 -21.94
CA PHE A 281 -3.05 -23.74 -23.35
C PHE A 281 -3.33 -25.22 -23.66
N THR A 282 -3.54 -26.05 -22.65
CA THR A 282 -3.68 -27.51 -22.83
C THR A 282 -5.12 -28.02 -22.86
N HIS A 283 -6.08 -27.36 -22.16
CA HIS A 283 -7.47 -27.79 -22.10
C HIS A 283 -8.47 -26.62 -22.08
N PRO A 284 -9.56 -26.63 -22.93
CA PRO A 284 -10.54 -25.54 -23.02
C PRO A 284 -11.22 -25.20 -21.68
N ILE A 285 -11.47 -26.20 -20.83
CA ILE A 285 -12.07 -25.96 -19.49
C ILE A 285 -11.11 -25.18 -18.58
N HIS A 286 -9.83 -25.50 -18.63
CA HIS A 286 -8.82 -24.78 -17.88
C HIS A 286 -8.68 -23.33 -18.35
N GLN A 287 -8.82 -23.08 -19.66
CA GLN A 287 -8.82 -21.71 -20.22
C GLN A 287 -9.97 -20.87 -19.66
N ILE A 288 -11.18 -21.44 -19.57
CA ILE A 288 -12.36 -20.74 -19.04
C ILE A 288 -12.17 -20.43 -17.54
N ILE A 289 -11.75 -21.43 -16.76
CA ILE A 289 -11.52 -21.26 -15.31
C ILE A 289 -10.45 -20.21 -15.08
N SER A 290 -9.34 -20.28 -15.78
CA SER A 290 -8.22 -19.33 -15.65
C SER A 290 -8.62 -17.92 -16.08
N GLY A 291 -9.41 -17.79 -17.15
CA GLY A 291 -9.99 -16.52 -17.58
C GLY A 291 -10.87 -15.89 -16.50
N ILE A 292 -11.70 -16.68 -15.82
CA ILE A 292 -12.52 -16.21 -14.70
C ILE A 292 -11.64 -15.73 -13.55
N PHE A 293 -10.57 -16.43 -13.23
CA PHE A 293 -9.63 -16.03 -12.16
C PHE A 293 -8.83 -14.77 -12.51
N LEU A 294 -8.37 -14.64 -13.76
CA LEU A 294 -7.59 -13.48 -14.19
C LEU A 294 -8.45 -12.23 -14.43
N PHE A 295 -9.75 -12.40 -14.64
CA PHE A 295 -10.64 -11.33 -15.00
C PHE A 295 -10.59 -10.09 -14.07
N PRO A 296 -10.52 -10.23 -12.72
CA PRO A 296 -10.38 -9.07 -11.84
C PRO A 296 -9.10 -8.26 -12.11
N PHE A 297 -7.99 -8.92 -12.45
CA PHE A 297 -6.74 -8.23 -12.78
C PHE A 297 -6.79 -7.55 -14.13
N VAL A 298 -7.38 -8.20 -15.12
CA VAL A 298 -7.58 -7.60 -16.45
C VAL A 298 -8.42 -6.33 -16.30
N ILE A 299 -9.50 -6.38 -15.51
CA ILE A 299 -10.30 -5.19 -15.21
C ILE A 299 -9.45 -4.10 -14.55
N ILE A 300 -8.67 -4.40 -13.54
CA ILE A 300 -7.80 -3.41 -12.85
C ILE A 300 -6.79 -2.77 -13.81
N LEU A 301 -6.15 -3.57 -14.65
CA LEU A 301 -5.17 -3.09 -15.62
C LEU A 301 -5.77 -2.10 -16.61
N VAL A 302 -6.96 -2.42 -17.13
CA VAL A 302 -7.62 -1.58 -18.14
C VAL A 302 -8.56 -0.53 -17.53
N LEU A 303 -8.77 -0.54 -16.23
CA LEU A 303 -9.81 0.20 -15.53
C LEU A 303 -9.84 1.71 -15.86
N PRO A 304 -8.73 2.47 -15.80
CA PRO A 304 -8.77 3.89 -16.15
C PRO A 304 -9.16 4.12 -17.62
N ALA A 305 -8.53 3.38 -18.53
CA ALA A 305 -8.84 3.47 -19.96
C ALA A 305 -10.31 3.11 -20.23
N LEU A 306 -10.79 2.02 -19.64
CA LEU A 306 -12.18 1.58 -19.75
C LEU A 306 -13.16 2.65 -19.24
N VAL A 307 -12.87 3.25 -18.08
CA VAL A 307 -13.71 4.31 -17.50
C VAL A 307 -13.73 5.54 -18.39
N PHE A 308 -12.58 5.95 -18.95
CA PHE A 308 -12.53 7.09 -19.87
C PHE A 308 -13.25 6.81 -21.20
N ILE A 309 -13.04 5.63 -21.80
CA ILE A 309 -13.74 5.24 -23.04
C ILE A 309 -15.24 5.24 -22.82
N MET A 310 -15.72 4.61 -21.73
CA MET A 310 -17.15 4.61 -21.40
C MET A 310 -17.69 6.02 -21.19
N ALA A 311 -16.95 6.89 -20.50
CA ALA A 311 -17.35 8.28 -20.30
C ALA A 311 -17.42 9.05 -21.62
N ILE A 312 -16.44 8.89 -22.52
CA ILE A 312 -16.43 9.52 -23.85
C ILE A 312 -17.65 9.05 -24.65
N LEU A 313 -17.85 7.74 -24.79
CA LEU A 313 -18.99 7.17 -25.54
C LEU A 313 -20.32 7.68 -24.98
N PHE A 314 -20.43 7.81 -23.66
CA PHE A 314 -21.62 8.32 -23.04
C PHE A 314 -21.84 9.83 -23.29
N CYS A 315 -20.75 10.58 -23.39
CA CYS A 315 -20.78 12.03 -23.62
C CYS A 315 -21.00 12.42 -25.11
N LEU A 316 -20.93 11.47 -26.05
CA LEU A 316 -21.35 11.69 -27.43
C LEU A 316 -22.83 12.06 -27.50
N ASP A 317 -23.62 11.62 -26.53
CA ASP A 317 -24.99 12.07 -26.30
C ASP A 317 -24.98 13.30 -25.36
N SER A 318 -25.21 14.49 -25.93
CA SER A 318 -25.19 15.76 -25.19
C SER A 318 -26.15 15.78 -23.99
N THR A 319 -27.26 15.05 -24.05
CA THR A 319 -28.26 14.95 -22.97
C THR A 319 -27.72 14.15 -21.78
N LYS A 320 -26.77 13.26 -21.99
CA LYS A 320 -26.17 12.42 -20.95
C LYS A 320 -24.89 12.99 -20.34
N ARG A 321 -24.23 13.93 -21.04
CA ARG A 321 -22.98 14.54 -20.57
C ARG A 321 -23.11 15.13 -19.16
N SER A 322 -24.23 15.77 -18.85
CA SER A 322 -24.52 16.34 -17.53
C SER A 322 -24.68 15.29 -16.42
N LEU A 323 -24.97 14.03 -16.76
CA LEU A 323 -25.04 12.93 -15.79
C LEU A 323 -23.65 12.50 -15.33
N ILE A 324 -22.66 12.54 -16.25
CA ILE A 324 -21.27 12.11 -15.97
C ILE A 324 -20.47 13.23 -15.32
N PHE A 325 -20.62 14.48 -15.82
CA PHE A 325 -19.84 15.63 -15.35
C PHE A 325 -20.75 16.69 -14.71
N ASN A 326 -21.07 16.50 -13.44
CA ASN A 326 -21.84 17.42 -12.62
C ASN A 326 -21.15 17.68 -11.27
N PRO A 327 -21.60 18.66 -10.47
CA PRO A 327 -20.97 18.98 -9.18
C PRO A 327 -20.86 17.81 -8.19
N LEU A 328 -21.69 16.77 -8.31
CA LEU A 328 -21.62 15.58 -7.47
C LEU A 328 -20.53 14.60 -7.94
N THR A 329 -20.34 14.46 -9.26
CA THR A 329 -19.42 13.47 -9.85
C THR A 329 -18.01 14.01 -10.07
N ILE A 330 -17.83 15.32 -10.33
CA ILE A 330 -16.52 15.95 -10.54
C ILE A 330 -15.53 15.67 -9.41
N PRO A 331 -15.90 15.74 -8.11
CA PRO A 331 -14.97 15.40 -7.05
C PRO A 331 -14.38 14.00 -7.18
N TYR A 332 -15.20 13.01 -7.56
CA TYR A 332 -14.76 11.64 -7.76
C TYR A 332 -13.77 11.51 -8.92
N TRP A 333 -14.02 12.20 -10.06
CA TRP A 333 -13.11 12.21 -11.20
C TRP A 333 -11.74 12.79 -10.86
N VAL A 334 -11.74 13.96 -10.21
CA VAL A 334 -10.49 14.62 -9.83
C VAL A 334 -9.71 13.78 -8.83
N MET A 335 -10.41 13.21 -7.84
CA MET A 335 -9.75 12.37 -6.83
C MET A 335 -9.30 11.03 -7.39
N ALA A 336 -10.05 10.40 -8.31
CA ALA A 336 -9.61 9.17 -8.96
C ALA A 336 -8.30 9.38 -9.72
N LEU A 337 -8.17 10.53 -10.43
CA LEU A 337 -6.92 10.91 -11.09
C LEU A 337 -5.79 11.18 -10.08
N ALA A 338 -6.07 11.87 -8.98
CA ALA A 338 -5.07 12.14 -7.95
C ALA A 338 -4.53 10.84 -7.32
N PHE A 339 -5.41 9.90 -6.98
CA PHE A 339 -5.03 8.58 -6.48
C PHE A 339 -4.19 7.82 -7.51
N TRP A 340 -4.64 7.78 -8.75
CA TRP A 340 -3.97 7.04 -9.80
C TRP A 340 -2.58 7.60 -10.11
N ILE A 341 -2.48 8.91 -10.38
CA ILE A 341 -1.21 9.56 -10.71
C ILE A 341 -0.19 9.42 -9.59
N SER A 342 -0.63 9.47 -8.34
CA SER A 342 0.27 9.34 -7.19
C SER A 342 0.98 8.00 -7.09
N GLU A 343 0.41 6.94 -7.67
CA GLU A 343 1.00 5.59 -7.65
C GLU A 343 1.80 5.27 -8.92
N MET A 344 1.70 6.10 -9.97
CA MET A 344 2.34 5.83 -11.28
C MET A 344 3.86 6.05 -11.30
N HIS A 345 4.48 6.36 -10.17
CA HIS A 345 5.94 6.35 -10.03
C HIS A 345 6.52 4.94 -10.18
N ARG A 346 5.74 3.90 -9.83
CA ARG A 346 6.01 2.50 -10.11
C ARG A 346 4.73 1.85 -10.67
N LYS A 347 4.81 1.22 -11.84
CA LYS A 347 3.62 0.81 -12.61
C LYS A 347 3.33 -0.70 -12.50
N ASP A 348 3.75 -1.31 -11.40
CA ASP A 348 3.45 -2.71 -11.11
C ASP A 348 2.02 -2.91 -10.59
N ILE A 349 1.60 -4.16 -10.50
CA ILE A 349 0.25 -4.53 -10.10
C ILE A 349 -0.16 -3.96 -8.74
N PRO A 350 0.67 -4.01 -7.67
CA PRO A 350 0.29 -3.42 -6.39
C PRO A 350 -0.06 -1.93 -6.50
N HIS A 351 0.80 -1.13 -7.16
CA HIS A 351 0.58 0.31 -7.31
C HIS A 351 -0.66 0.63 -8.15
N ILE A 352 -0.91 -0.17 -9.19
CA ILE A 352 -2.13 -0.04 -10.01
C ILE A 352 -3.39 -0.28 -9.15
N ILE A 353 -3.37 -1.27 -8.26
CA ILE A 353 -4.48 -1.53 -7.34
C ILE A 353 -4.64 -0.40 -6.33
N TRP A 354 -3.53 0.06 -5.73
CA TRP A 354 -3.56 1.14 -4.74
C TRP A 354 -4.00 2.49 -5.32
N GLY A 355 -3.79 2.69 -6.63
CA GLY A 355 -4.30 3.86 -7.36
C GLY A 355 -5.77 3.76 -7.79
N SER A 356 -6.38 2.57 -7.75
CA SER A 356 -7.66 2.30 -8.41
C SER A 356 -8.96 2.52 -7.61
N PRO A 357 -9.00 2.68 -6.27
CA PRO A 357 -10.25 2.57 -5.51
C PRO A 357 -11.36 3.50 -6.00
N LEU A 358 -11.05 4.74 -6.36
CA LEU A 358 -12.05 5.69 -6.84
C LEU A 358 -12.42 5.47 -8.31
N PHE A 359 -11.52 4.92 -9.13
CA PHE A 359 -11.89 4.46 -10.48
C PHE A 359 -12.87 3.29 -10.44
N LEU A 360 -12.78 2.39 -9.46
CA LEU A 360 -13.77 1.32 -9.24
C LEU A 360 -15.15 1.90 -8.91
N VAL A 361 -15.21 2.96 -8.08
CA VAL A 361 -16.46 3.66 -7.75
C VAL A 361 -17.06 4.32 -9.00
N ILE A 362 -16.24 5.00 -9.80
CA ILE A 362 -16.69 5.64 -11.05
C ILE A 362 -17.11 4.59 -12.08
N PHE A 363 -16.37 3.49 -12.22
CA PHE A 363 -16.74 2.38 -13.11
C PHE A 363 -18.12 1.84 -12.78
N TYR A 364 -18.37 1.55 -11.51
CA TYR A 364 -19.68 1.09 -11.04
C TYR A 364 -20.78 2.10 -11.36
N PHE A 365 -20.54 3.38 -11.13
CA PHE A 365 -21.48 4.45 -11.45
C PHE A 365 -21.79 4.51 -12.94
N ILE A 366 -20.76 4.62 -13.79
CA ILE A 366 -20.94 4.73 -15.25
C ILE A 366 -21.63 3.48 -15.81
N TRP A 367 -21.26 2.28 -15.38
CA TRP A 367 -21.89 1.04 -15.78
C TRP A 367 -23.39 1.06 -15.52
N ASN A 368 -23.80 1.42 -14.32
CA ASN A 368 -25.23 1.45 -13.96
C ASN A 368 -26.02 2.52 -14.71
N VAL A 369 -25.41 3.67 -14.99
CA VAL A 369 -26.05 4.76 -15.75
C VAL A 369 -26.11 4.40 -17.25
N SER A 370 -25.06 3.84 -17.82
CA SER A 370 -24.97 3.45 -19.23
C SER A 370 -26.00 2.38 -19.60
N PHE A 371 -26.13 1.38 -18.75
CA PHE A 371 -27.05 0.25 -18.98
C PHE A 371 -28.38 0.39 -18.20
N LYS A 372 -28.79 1.60 -17.86
CA LYS A 372 -30.05 1.85 -17.12
C LYS A 372 -31.27 1.25 -17.82
N LYS A 373 -31.31 1.31 -19.16
CA LYS A 373 -32.41 0.78 -19.98
C LYS A 373 -32.38 -0.75 -20.12
N SER A 374 -31.20 -1.38 -20.03
CA SER A 374 -31.04 -2.85 -20.12
C SER A 374 -30.70 -3.45 -18.76
N ARG A 375 -31.74 -3.76 -17.99
CA ARG A 375 -31.58 -4.39 -16.66
C ARG A 375 -30.79 -5.70 -16.75
N MET A 376 -31.00 -6.48 -17.81
CA MET A 376 -30.34 -7.77 -18.00
C MET A 376 -28.81 -7.59 -18.15
N ILE A 377 -28.34 -6.73 -19.08
CA ILE A 377 -26.90 -6.49 -19.30
C ILE A 377 -26.25 -5.97 -18.02
N ARG A 378 -26.93 -5.03 -17.34
CA ARG A 378 -26.43 -4.44 -16.11
C ARG A 378 -26.23 -5.49 -15.01
N LEU A 379 -27.22 -6.35 -14.77
CA LEU A 379 -27.15 -7.37 -13.72
C LEU A 379 -26.18 -8.49 -14.10
N LEU A 380 -26.21 -8.99 -15.35
CA LEU A 380 -25.31 -10.05 -15.81
C LEU A 380 -23.85 -9.63 -15.69
N GLY A 381 -23.48 -8.44 -16.18
CA GLY A 381 -22.09 -7.96 -16.08
C GLY A 381 -21.61 -7.85 -14.63
N MET A 382 -22.42 -7.27 -13.75
CA MET A 382 -22.07 -7.17 -12.33
C MET A 382 -22.04 -8.53 -11.61
N SER A 383 -22.94 -9.44 -11.98
CA SER A 383 -22.93 -10.81 -11.44
C SER A 383 -21.70 -11.61 -11.87
N LEU A 384 -21.31 -11.53 -13.13
CA LEU A 384 -20.09 -12.19 -13.62
C LEU A 384 -18.84 -11.66 -12.91
N LEU A 385 -18.76 -10.34 -12.74
CA LEU A 385 -17.66 -9.73 -12.01
C LEU A 385 -17.65 -10.14 -10.54
N MET A 386 -18.81 -10.21 -9.89
CA MET A 386 -18.92 -10.67 -8.50
C MET A 386 -18.54 -12.15 -8.36
N ILE A 387 -18.97 -13.02 -9.28
CA ILE A 387 -18.62 -14.45 -9.27
C ILE A 387 -17.10 -14.60 -9.41
N SER A 388 -16.52 -13.96 -10.42
CA SER A 388 -15.08 -14.00 -10.67
C SER A 388 -14.30 -13.52 -9.43
N LEU A 389 -14.68 -12.39 -8.86
CA LEU A 389 -14.07 -11.84 -7.65
C LEU A 389 -14.19 -12.77 -6.45
N THR A 390 -15.35 -13.40 -6.26
CA THR A 390 -15.60 -14.34 -5.16
C THR A 390 -14.72 -15.60 -5.31
N LEU A 391 -14.62 -16.16 -6.50
CA LEU A 391 -13.77 -17.31 -6.78
C LEU A 391 -12.30 -16.97 -6.55
N PHE A 392 -11.85 -15.83 -7.08
CA PHE A 392 -10.49 -15.34 -6.86
C PHE A 392 -10.19 -15.14 -5.37
N GLY A 393 -11.06 -14.44 -4.65
CA GLY A 393 -10.88 -14.18 -3.22
C GLY A 393 -10.92 -15.44 -2.37
N ALA A 394 -11.83 -16.38 -2.68
CA ALA A 394 -11.90 -17.67 -1.98
C ALA A 394 -10.64 -18.50 -2.18
N PHE A 395 -10.12 -18.57 -3.41
CA PHE A 395 -8.89 -19.29 -3.74
C PHE A 395 -7.68 -18.74 -2.96
N ASN A 396 -7.47 -17.42 -3.01
CA ASN A 396 -6.34 -16.79 -2.29
C ASN A 396 -6.49 -16.95 -0.76
N ARG A 397 -7.72 -16.91 -0.25
CA ARG A 397 -7.99 -17.18 1.16
C ARG A 397 -7.65 -18.63 1.55
N LEU A 398 -7.92 -19.61 0.69
CA LEU A 398 -7.52 -21.01 0.89
C LEU A 398 -6.00 -21.13 0.94
N ILE A 399 -5.26 -20.47 0.02
CA ILE A 399 -3.78 -20.42 0.06
C ILE A 399 -3.30 -19.85 1.39
N ALA A 400 -3.82 -18.70 1.81
CA ALA A 400 -3.43 -18.12 3.10
C ALA A 400 -3.77 -19.04 4.30
N SER A 401 -4.84 -19.83 4.19
CA SER A 401 -5.25 -20.76 5.23
C SER A 401 -4.38 -22.02 5.30
N SER A 402 -3.67 -22.37 4.22
CA SER A 402 -2.80 -23.56 4.17
C SER A 402 -1.42 -23.37 4.81
N ALA A 403 -1.15 -22.21 5.38
CA ALA A 403 0.06 -21.96 6.16
C ALA A 403 -0.05 -22.63 7.54
N ASP A 404 0.38 -23.89 7.64
CA ASP A 404 0.18 -24.76 8.81
C ASP A 404 1.34 -24.74 9.80
N TYR A 405 2.56 -24.40 9.34
CA TYR A 405 3.73 -24.36 10.19
C TYR A 405 3.69 -23.18 11.14
N LYS A 406 3.80 -23.47 12.44
CA LYS A 406 3.82 -22.45 13.50
C LYS A 406 5.25 -22.25 13.98
N ILE A 407 5.72 -21.03 13.93
CA ILE A 407 7.03 -20.66 14.45
C ILE A 407 6.82 -19.66 15.58
N VAL A 408 7.30 -20.05 16.77
CA VAL A 408 7.33 -19.15 17.93
C VAL A 408 8.56 -18.26 17.81
N THR A 409 8.33 -16.96 17.87
CA THR A 409 9.40 -15.95 17.81
C THR A 409 9.39 -15.09 19.07
N ARG A 410 10.41 -14.26 19.26
CA ARG A 410 10.45 -13.31 20.38
C ARG A 410 9.37 -12.21 20.30
N ARG A 411 8.70 -12.06 19.15
CA ARG A 411 7.63 -11.07 18.91
C ARG A 411 6.24 -11.67 18.77
N GLY A 412 6.11 -12.97 18.95
CA GLY A 412 4.85 -13.70 18.85
C GLY A 412 4.93 -14.88 17.87
N THR A 413 3.82 -15.55 17.66
CA THR A 413 3.74 -16.70 16.77
C THR A 413 3.38 -16.26 15.36
N VAL A 414 4.11 -16.76 14.37
CA VAL A 414 3.84 -16.59 12.94
C VAL A 414 3.52 -17.93 12.30
N HIS A 415 2.78 -17.92 11.20
CA HIS A 415 2.49 -19.08 10.38
C HIS A 415 3.22 -19.00 9.04
N THR A 416 3.70 -20.11 8.52
CA THR A 416 4.43 -20.20 7.25
C THR A 416 3.92 -21.41 6.44
N HIS A 417 4.13 -21.39 5.13
CA HIS A 417 3.80 -22.52 4.24
C HIS A 417 4.83 -23.67 4.30
N GLY A 418 5.93 -23.46 4.99
CA GLY A 418 6.99 -24.44 5.21
C GLY A 418 7.80 -24.03 6.42
N ASN A 419 8.70 -24.91 6.87
CA ASN A 419 9.54 -24.60 8.03
C ASN A 419 10.56 -23.51 7.70
N ASP A 420 10.58 -22.41 8.47
CA ASP A 420 11.58 -21.35 8.34
C ASP A 420 12.78 -21.62 9.26
N ASN A 421 13.67 -22.49 8.78
CA ASN A 421 14.86 -22.89 9.52
C ASN A 421 15.88 -21.75 9.74
N ALA A 422 15.83 -20.68 8.93
CA ALA A 422 16.68 -19.51 9.15
C ALA A 422 16.19 -18.69 10.34
N LEU A 423 14.89 -18.48 10.46
CA LEU A 423 14.29 -17.81 11.62
C LEU A 423 14.48 -18.63 12.90
N ILE A 424 14.34 -19.95 12.83
CA ILE A 424 14.61 -20.87 13.96
C ILE A 424 16.09 -20.77 14.37
N PHE A 425 17.02 -20.78 13.41
CA PHE A 425 18.45 -20.59 13.70
C PHE A 425 18.70 -19.28 14.47
N LEU A 426 18.12 -18.17 14.00
CA LEU A 426 18.27 -16.88 14.68
C LEU A 426 17.68 -16.90 16.10
N HIS A 427 16.57 -17.59 16.30
CA HIS A 427 15.95 -17.73 17.62
C HIS A 427 16.83 -18.53 18.60
N ASP A 428 17.41 -19.64 18.12
CA ASP A 428 18.09 -20.63 18.96
C ASP A 428 19.59 -20.33 19.15
N GLN A 429 20.25 -19.80 18.13
CA GLN A 429 21.72 -19.64 18.12
C GLN A 429 22.20 -18.21 18.36
N VAL A 430 21.28 -17.22 18.33
CA VAL A 430 21.60 -15.79 18.47
C VAL A 430 20.86 -15.21 19.68
N LYS A 431 21.55 -14.46 20.54
CA LYS A 431 20.95 -13.83 21.70
C LYS A 431 20.07 -12.63 21.30
N ALA A 432 19.06 -12.34 22.12
CA ALA A 432 18.26 -11.14 21.94
C ALA A 432 19.17 -9.89 22.03
N GLY A 433 18.98 -8.94 21.09
CA GLY A 433 19.78 -7.73 20.99
C GLY A 433 21.17 -7.90 20.36
N GLU A 434 21.60 -9.11 20.04
CA GLU A 434 22.87 -9.36 19.35
C GLU A 434 22.82 -8.81 17.91
N TYR A 435 23.97 -8.31 17.43
CA TYR A 435 24.11 -7.84 16.05
C TYR A 435 24.25 -9.02 15.08
N VAL A 436 23.38 -9.06 14.08
CA VAL A 436 23.44 -9.98 12.93
C VAL A 436 23.21 -9.17 11.67
N PHE A 437 23.95 -9.41 10.61
CA PHE A 437 23.72 -8.73 9.35
C PHE A 437 22.90 -9.60 8.40
N ILE A 438 21.78 -9.06 7.90
CA ILE A 438 20.89 -9.74 6.94
C ILE A 438 20.99 -9.02 5.60
N TYR A 439 21.69 -9.65 4.67
CA TYR A 439 22.06 -9.08 3.36
C TYR A 439 21.26 -9.77 2.24
N PRO A 440 20.81 -9.08 1.20
CA PRO A 440 20.80 -7.62 1.06
C PRO A 440 19.50 -6.98 1.59
N TYR A 441 18.40 -7.75 1.76
CA TYR A 441 17.11 -7.15 2.07
C TYR A 441 16.08 -8.13 2.66
N TYR A 442 16.10 -8.39 3.96
CA TYR A 442 14.98 -9.05 4.66
C TYR A 442 14.90 -8.62 6.14
N PRO A 443 14.60 -7.34 6.43
CA PRO A 443 14.68 -6.80 7.80
C PRO A 443 13.62 -7.34 8.76
N MET A 444 12.62 -8.09 8.29
CA MET A 444 11.62 -8.74 9.14
C MET A 444 12.24 -9.67 10.19
N TYR A 445 13.38 -10.30 9.87
CA TYR A 445 14.07 -11.17 10.82
C TYR A 445 14.67 -10.40 12.01
N TYR A 446 15.10 -9.14 11.83
CA TYR A 446 15.52 -8.30 12.96
C TYR A 446 14.41 -8.15 13.98
N PHE A 447 13.20 -7.87 13.49
CA PHE A 447 12.02 -7.73 14.35
C PHE A 447 11.64 -9.06 15.01
N LEU A 448 11.40 -10.12 14.24
CA LEU A 448 10.89 -11.38 14.75
C LEU A 448 11.87 -12.09 15.70
N ALA A 449 13.14 -12.12 15.34
CA ALA A 449 14.18 -12.73 16.18
C ALA A 449 14.63 -11.80 17.33
N GLY A 450 14.19 -10.54 17.36
CA GLY A 450 14.58 -9.58 18.40
C GLY A 450 16.08 -9.32 18.43
N ILE A 451 16.72 -9.28 17.26
CA ILE A 451 18.14 -9.01 17.04
C ILE A 451 18.32 -7.60 16.45
N ARG A 452 19.56 -7.14 16.35
CA ARG A 452 19.86 -5.78 15.88
C ARG A 452 20.57 -5.81 14.52
N ASN A 453 20.14 -4.89 13.63
CA ASN A 453 20.91 -4.57 12.44
C ASN A 453 22.22 -3.86 12.87
N PRO A 454 23.40 -4.34 12.45
CA PRO A 454 24.65 -3.65 12.74
C PRO A 454 24.82 -2.35 11.96
N THR A 455 24.13 -2.19 10.82
CA THR A 455 24.21 -1.01 9.96
C THR A 455 22.97 -0.13 10.11
N GLU A 456 23.02 1.07 9.58
CA GLU A 456 21.83 1.94 9.49
C GLU A 456 20.93 1.60 8.28
N TYR A 457 21.32 0.61 7.44
CA TYR A 457 20.62 0.27 6.20
C TYR A 457 19.79 -0.99 6.36
N THR A 458 18.48 -0.92 6.16
CA THR A 458 17.59 -2.09 6.13
C THR A 458 17.57 -2.77 4.77
N ILE A 459 17.93 -2.03 3.72
CA ILE A 459 18.18 -2.49 2.36
C ILE A 459 19.57 -2.04 1.92
N LEU A 460 20.35 -2.95 1.35
CA LEU A 460 21.67 -2.65 0.81
C LEU A 460 21.83 -3.33 -0.54
N VAL A 461 21.35 -2.66 -1.57
CA VAL A 461 21.28 -3.15 -2.95
C VAL A 461 22.04 -2.22 -3.88
N TYR A 462 22.88 -2.79 -4.75
CA TYR A 462 23.64 -2.03 -5.76
C TYR A 462 22.69 -1.20 -6.65
N ASN A 463 23.16 -0.03 -7.08
CA ASN A 463 22.37 0.99 -7.81
C ASN A 463 21.18 1.59 -7.03
N TYR A 464 20.77 1.01 -5.93
CA TYR A 464 19.85 1.62 -4.98
C TYR A 464 20.62 2.39 -3.91
N ASN A 465 21.59 1.75 -3.29
CA ASN A 465 22.49 2.37 -2.31
C ASN A 465 23.73 2.93 -3.00
N THR A 466 24.30 3.99 -2.44
CA THR A 466 25.55 4.62 -2.92
C THR A 466 26.78 3.85 -2.45
N GLU A 467 27.92 4.01 -3.14
CA GLU A 467 29.20 3.43 -2.72
C GLU A 467 29.58 3.82 -1.28
N ALA A 468 29.36 5.09 -0.91
CA ALA A 468 29.61 5.57 0.45
C ALA A 468 28.75 4.83 1.50
N GLN A 469 27.52 4.44 1.15
CA GLN A 469 26.64 3.65 2.03
C GLN A 469 27.15 2.21 2.18
N PHE A 470 27.66 1.59 1.13
CA PHE A 470 28.31 0.28 1.21
C PHE A 470 29.58 0.32 2.07
N HIS A 471 30.43 1.30 1.85
CA HIS A 471 31.64 1.48 2.64
C HIS A 471 31.33 1.68 4.13
N LYS A 472 30.35 2.53 4.45
CA LYS A 472 29.90 2.74 5.83
C LYS A 472 29.34 1.45 6.45
N ALA A 473 28.59 0.65 5.69
CA ALA A 473 28.10 -0.63 6.18
C ALA A 473 29.24 -1.59 6.55
N ILE A 474 30.29 -1.66 5.74
CA ILE A 474 31.49 -2.49 6.05
C ILE A 474 32.15 -2.02 7.35
N MET A 475 32.36 -0.70 7.51
CA MET A 475 32.91 -0.14 8.76
C MET A 475 32.05 -0.50 9.97
N ASP A 476 30.73 -0.46 9.85
CA ASP A 476 29.81 -0.83 10.91
C ASP A 476 29.89 -2.33 11.27
N LEU A 477 30.07 -3.21 10.28
CA LEU A 477 30.26 -4.65 10.48
C LEU A 477 31.54 -4.95 11.27
N GLU A 478 32.62 -4.24 10.96
CA GLU A 478 33.90 -4.38 11.65
C GLU A 478 33.82 -3.86 13.09
N LEU A 479 33.34 -2.62 13.25
CA LEU A 479 33.25 -1.95 14.56
C LEU A 479 32.42 -2.75 15.56
N LYS A 480 31.32 -3.37 15.08
CA LYS A 480 30.39 -4.14 15.93
C LYS A 480 30.77 -5.62 16.04
N ASN A 481 31.87 -6.03 15.42
CA ASN A 481 32.37 -7.40 15.45
C ASN A 481 31.27 -8.45 15.21
N VAL A 482 30.55 -8.31 14.08
CA VAL A 482 29.36 -9.08 13.77
C VAL A 482 29.71 -10.55 13.59
N ARG A 483 29.11 -11.44 14.39
CA ARG A 483 29.40 -12.87 14.38
C ARG A 483 28.79 -13.61 13.21
N TYR A 484 27.53 -13.29 12.85
CA TYR A 484 26.78 -13.98 11.81
C TYR A 484 26.29 -13.02 10.73
N ILE A 485 26.37 -13.46 9.48
CA ILE A 485 25.72 -12.84 8.33
C ILE A 485 24.77 -13.86 7.71
N LEU A 486 23.54 -13.47 7.45
CA LEU A 486 22.58 -14.22 6.65
C LEU A 486 22.49 -13.56 5.27
N SER A 487 23.04 -14.22 4.25
CA SER A 487 22.98 -13.74 2.87
C SER A 487 21.82 -14.42 2.14
N ASP A 488 20.83 -13.63 1.72
CA ASP A 488 19.61 -14.11 1.05
C ASP A 488 19.93 -14.53 -0.39
N THR A 489 19.87 -15.82 -0.69
CA THR A 489 20.14 -16.36 -2.04
C THR A 489 19.00 -16.14 -3.02
N LEU A 490 17.79 -15.80 -2.54
CA LEU A 490 16.62 -15.54 -3.39
C LEU A 490 16.56 -14.09 -3.87
N VAL A 491 17.26 -13.19 -3.19
CA VAL A 491 17.25 -11.74 -3.48
C VAL A 491 18.62 -11.25 -3.95
N THR A 492 19.61 -12.13 -4.07
CA THR A 492 20.95 -11.80 -4.58
C THR A 492 21.07 -12.10 -6.07
N GLY A 493 21.99 -11.41 -6.74
CA GLY A 493 22.35 -11.67 -8.14
C GLY A 493 21.17 -11.49 -9.11
N GLN A 494 21.05 -12.44 -10.03
CA GLN A 494 20.02 -12.38 -11.10
C GLN A 494 18.58 -12.37 -10.58
N ASN A 495 18.33 -12.88 -9.38
CA ASN A 495 16.98 -12.92 -8.81
C ASN A 495 16.45 -11.53 -8.42
N LEU A 496 17.32 -10.54 -8.18
CA LEU A 496 16.92 -9.15 -7.98
C LEU A 496 16.23 -8.57 -9.22
N ASN A 497 16.50 -9.04 -10.42
CA ASN A 497 15.84 -8.60 -11.64
C ASN A 497 14.35 -8.88 -11.65
N THR A 498 13.88 -9.84 -10.84
CA THR A 498 12.43 -10.11 -10.68
C THR A 498 11.71 -8.95 -9.96
N TRP A 499 12.39 -8.31 -9.02
CA TRP A 499 11.83 -7.19 -8.25
C TRP A 499 12.19 -5.83 -8.89
N PHE A 500 13.38 -5.76 -9.48
CA PHE A 500 13.97 -4.58 -10.09
C PHE A 500 14.48 -4.92 -11.50
N PRO A 501 13.61 -4.92 -12.53
CA PRO A 501 13.96 -5.43 -13.88
C PRO A 501 15.06 -4.62 -14.56
N GLN A 502 15.38 -3.44 -14.08
CA GLN A 502 16.49 -2.63 -14.58
C GLN A 502 17.77 -2.83 -13.78
N TYR A 503 17.71 -3.61 -12.70
CA TYR A 503 18.87 -3.94 -11.90
C TYR A 503 19.86 -4.76 -12.74
N LYS A 504 21.10 -4.29 -12.80
CA LYS A 504 22.22 -5.02 -13.37
C LYS A 504 23.15 -5.36 -12.23
N HIS A 505 23.14 -6.63 -11.83
CA HIS A 505 24.07 -7.08 -10.82
C HIS A 505 25.50 -6.98 -11.39
N PRO A 506 26.44 -6.27 -10.72
CA PRO A 506 27.84 -6.31 -11.11
C PRO A 506 28.36 -7.73 -10.92
N SER A 507 29.49 -8.06 -11.54
CA SER A 507 30.15 -9.32 -11.25
C SER A 507 30.40 -9.43 -9.74
N SER A 508 30.32 -10.64 -9.18
CA SER A 508 30.49 -10.87 -7.74
C SER A 508 31.83 -10.35 -7.19
N ASN A 509 32.80 -10.12 -8.07
CA ASN A 509 34.13 -9.57 -7.72
C ASN A 509 34.13 -8.02 -7.63
N ASP A 510 33.05 -7.34 -8.02
CA ASP A 510 33.03 -5.88 -8.10
C ASP A 510 32.28 -5.24 -6.91
N LEU A 511 31.57 -6.01 -6.08
CA LEU A 511 30.90 -5.49 -4.89
C LEU A 511 31.79 -5.61 -3.65
N GLU A 512 32.26 -4.47 -3.15
CA GLU A 512 33.11 -4.36 -1.97
C GLU A 512 32.54 -5.11 -0.75
N ILE A 513 31.21 -5.02 -0.51
CA ILE A 513 30.56 -5.71 0.60
C ILE A 513 30.59 -7.24 0.44
N GLU A 514 30.46 -7.77 -0.79
CA GLU A 514 30.49 -9.21 -1.04
C GLU A 514 31.92 -9.73 -0.90
N GLN A 515 32.93 -9.00 -1.41
CA GLN A 515 34.33 -9.28 -1.20
C GLN A 515 34.69 -9.30 0.30
N TYR A 516 34.20 -8.30 1.03
CA TYR A 516 34.40 -8.23 2.49
C TYR A 516 33.81 -9.46 3.19
N ILE A 517 32.56 -9.83 2.85
CA ILE A 517 31.89 -11.01 3.43
C ILE A 517 32.70 -12.29 3.12
N GLU A 518 33.10 -12.51 1.88
CA GLU A 518 33.85 -13.69 1.49
C GLU A 518 35.25 -13.76 2.14
N GLY A 519 35.90 -12.61 2.32
CA GLY A 519 37.23 -12.51 2.94
C GLY A 519 37.22 -12.80 4.45
N HIS A 520 36.22 -12.27 5.18
CA HIS A 520 36.21 -12.26 6.65
C HIS A 520 35.27 -13.32 7.28
N TYR A 521 34.40 -13.93 6.47
CA TYR A 521 33.44 -14.93 6.96
C TYR A 521 33.65 -16.27 6.25
N LYS A 522 33.35 -17.34 6.98
CA LYS A 522 33.31 -18.71 6.44
C LYS A 522 31.86 -19.15 6.26
N PHE A 523 31.58 -19.83 5.15
CA PHE A 523 30.30 -20.49 4.94
C PHE A 523 30.06 -21.59 6.00
N ARG A 524 28.88 -21.62 6.58
CA ARG A 524 28.47 -22.63 7.54
C ARG A 524 27.43 -23.59 6.93
N GLU A 525 26.30 -23.07 6.48
CA GLU A 525 25.16 -23.85 5.98
C GLU A 525 24.18 -22.99 5.20
N ILE A 526 23.23 -23.60 4.48
CA ILE A 526 22.09 -22.91 3.87
C ILE A 526 20.82 -23.31 4.63
N ARG A 527 20.04 -22.31 5.04
CA ARG A 527 18.72 -22.50 5.66
C ARG A 527 17.69 -21.56 5.03
N ASN A 528 16.60 -22.13 4.55
CA ASN A 528 15.46 -21.38 3.99
C ASN A 528 15.86 -20.31 2.94
N GLY A 529 16.80 -20.63 2.06
CA GLY A 529 17.33 -19.71 1.06
C GLY A 529 18.31 -18.66 1.59
N PHE A 530 18.79 -18.77 2.84
CA PHE A 530 19.86 -17.94 3.39
C PHE A 530 21.15 -18.73 3.55
N LYS A 531 22.24 -18.22 3.00
CA LYS A 531 23.59 -18.65 3.36
C LYS A 531 23.91 -18.08 4.74
N ILE A 532 24.16 -18.93 5.71
CA ILE A 532 24.64 -18.53 7.03
C ILE A 532 26.16 -18.49 6.97
N MET A 533 26.69 -17.30 7.18
CA MET A 533 28.12 -17.03 7.19
C MET A 533 28.54 -16.71 8.63
N GLN A 534 29.63 -17.27 9.08
CA GLN A 534 30.19 -17.05 10.44
C GLN A 534 31.55 -16.38 10.33
N ARG A 535 31.80 -15.37 11.17
CA ARG A 535 33.09 -14.68 11.21
C ARG A 535 34.22 -15.69 11.45
N ARG A 536 35.31 -15.54 10.70
CA ARG A 536 36.52 -16.33 10.91
C ARG A 536 37.15 -15.93 12.25
N GLU A 537 37.52 -16.89 13.05
CA GLU A 537 38.34 -16.63 14.24
C GLU A 537 39.77 -16.29 13.70
N GLU A 538 40.28 -15.14 14.12
CA GLU A 538 41.69 -14.76 13.84
C GLU A 538 42.68 -15.69 14.54
#